data_b53820fe6b6586e04febcfa62e3d334f
#
_entry.id   b53820fe6b6586e04febcfa62e3d334f
#
_cell.length_a   1.000
_cell.length_b   1.000
_cell.length_c   1.000
_cell.angle_alpha   90.00
_cell.angle_beta   90.00
_cell.angle_gamma   90.00
#
_symmetry.space_group_name_H-M   'P 1'
#
loop_
_entity.id
_entity.type
_entity.pdbx_description
1 polymer ?
#
loop_
_entity_poly.entity_id
_entity_poly.type
_entity_poly.pdbx_seq_one_letter_code
_entity_poly.pdbx_strand_id
1 'polypeptide(L)'
;MKKKTAKIITAAIVILISSTSVFAQHDKNGGSLYSIFGIGDLSFSSSIRTEAMGIMGLSLMGNYTNTTNPATWTKMSSTRFSTRFRLENFKSTDGTNTAKRTYGDFDGFNLSLMLNQGNGWVFDIGLKDYSIVNYDVKYPGSVGGDEYTQYYSGNGGLQRITLGFSYILFKYFSYGLQFNYVFGNIDKTTDIEFNNTNLANTKNKITNSLSGYYFNTGLVFHGFDKVFKSKNLQNMTLGLFFSTPLNLNSSLTGKFYSSIGIDSTGLNSGKIKVPWSGGIGISNEFANSLIVSADVLFQKWSDYKYYDIHPPEIRNSLRVGAGLEYTPSKKLDASFFQRMSYRAGASYTQDYLKLNGQGINTIGLNAGFSVPLGRFNNIDLLFSYSTRGKKSDGLIKDDVLKFALSVNIGELWFLRPKDE
;
A
#
# COMPACT_ATOMS: atom_id res chain seq x y z
N MET A 1 -15.31 -25.44 21.81
CA MET A 1 -14.84 -24.21 21.12
C MET A 1 -14.01 -24.50 19.88
N LYS A 2 -13.00 -25.37 19.89
CA LYS A 2 -12.10 -25.62 18.72
C LYS A 2 -12.81 -26.01 17.41
N LYS A 3 -13.89 -26.83 17.45
CA LYS A 3 -14.66 -27.26 16.25
C LYS A 3 -15.47 -26.12 15.58
N LYS A 4 -15.97 -25.10 16.33
CA LYS A 4 -16.70 -23.97 15.76
C LYS A 4 -15.74 -23.00 15.08
N THR A 5 -14.56 -22.75 15.67
CA THR A 5 -13.52 -21.87 15.09
C THR A 5 -12.94 -22.46 13.80
N ALA A 6 -12.70 -23.79 13.77
CA ALA A 6 -12.26 -24.48 12.55
C ALA A 6 -13.28 -24.36 11.42
N LYS A 7 -14.58 -24.53 11.70
CA LYS A 7 -15.64 -24.36 10.68
C LYS A 7 -15.75 -22.93 10.15
N ILE A 8 -15.54 -21.91 10.98
CA ILE A 8 -15.55 -20.50 10.56
C ILE A 8 -14.32 -20.21 9.69
N ILE A 9 -13.14 -20.73 10.06
CA ILE A 9 -11.92 -20.59 9.26
C ILE A 9 -12.07 -21.31 7.92
N THR A 10 -12.62 -22.54 7.89
CA THR A 10 -12.89 -23.28 6.65
C THR A 10 -13.92 -22.56 5.78
N ALA A 11 -14.98 -22.01 6.36
CA ALA A 11 -15.98 -21.22 5.62
C ALA A 11 -15.36 -19.92 5.07
N ALA A 12 -14.51 -19.22 5.83
CA ALA A 12 -13.79 -18.04 5.37
C ALA A 12 -12.80 -18.38 4.23
N ILE A 13 -12.10 -19.51 4.31
CA ILE A 13 -11.20 -20.00 3.26
C ILE A 13 -12.00 -20.39 2.00
N VAL A 14 -13.16 -21.04 2.15
CA VAL A 14 -14.03 -21.42 1.02
C VAL A 14 -14.63 -20.17 0.35
N ILE A 15 -15.04 -19.17 1.12
CA ILE A 15 -15.50 -17.88 0.59
C ILE A 15 -14.34 -17.15 -0.12
N LEU A 16 -13.12 -17.20 0.39
CA LEU A 16 -11.91 -16.67 -0.24
C LEU A 16 -11.57 -17.37 -1.56
N ILE A 17 -11.68 -18.69 -1.63
CA ILE A 17 -11.41 -19.47 -2.86
C ILE A 17 -12.52 -19.27 -3.90
N SER A 18 -13.77 -19.15 -3.49
CA SER A 18 -14.89 -18.87 -4.41
C SER A 18 -14.88 -17.43 -4.93
N SER A 19 -14.30 -16.48 -4.20
CA SER A 19 -14.16 -15.08 -4.65
C SER A 19 -13.03 -14.88 -5.67
N THR A 20 -12.04 -15.77 -5.75
CA THR A 20 -10.97 -15.67 -6.75
C THR A 20 -11.48 -15.82 -8.19
N SER A 21 -12.57 -16.57 -8.40
CA SER A 21 -13.21 -16.67 -9.73
C SER A 21 -14.01 -15.42 -10.12
N VAL A 22 -14.47 -14.61 -9.16
CA VAL A 22 -15.16 -13.34 -9.42
C VAL A 22 -14.17 -12.23 -9.73
N PHE A 23 -12.96 -12.28 -9.16
CA PHE A 23 -11.91 -11.28 -9.43
C PHE A 23 -11.13 -11.56 -10.73
N ALA A 24 -11.17 -12.80 -11.26
CA ALA A 24 -10.44 -13.18 -12.47
C ALA A 24 -11.10 -12.68 -13.78
N GLN A 25 -12.31 -12.13 -13.73
CA GLN A 25 -13.06 -11.63 -14.90
C GLN A 25 -13.13 -10.09 -14.96
N HIS A 26 -12.32 -9.40 -14.15
CA HIS A 26 -12.34 -7.93 -14.14
C HIS A 26 -11.53 -7.35 -15.29
N ASP A 27 -12.08 -6.31 -15.91
CA ASP A 27 -11.38 -5.48 -16.89
C ASP A 27 -9.99 -5.13 -16.35
N LYS A 28 -8.96 -5.56 -17.06
CA LYS A 28 -7.56 -5.46 -16.65
C LYS A 28 -7.08 -4.01 -16.45
N ASN A 29 -7.93 -3.00 -16.73
CA ASN A 29 -7.56 -1.61 -16.87
C ASN A 29 -8.46 -0.69 -16.05
N GLY A 30 -8.51 -0.88 -14.73
CA GLY A 30 -9.45 -0.22 -13.82
C GLY A 30 -8.90 0.88 -12.91
N GLY A 31 -7.61 1.23 -12.98
CA GLY A 31 -6.96 2.13 -12.03
C GLY A 31 -6.96 3.62 -12.40
N SER A 32 -6.12 4.39 -11.73
CA SER A 32 -5.91 5.81 -11.95
C SER A 32 -5.07 6.07 -13.20
N LEU A 33 -5.45 7.08 -13.99
CA LEU A 33 -4.66 7.55 -15.13
C LEU A 33 -3.30 8.11 -14.70
N TYR A 34 -3.15 8.57 -13.48
CA TYR A 34 -1.87 9.04 -12.94
C TYR A 34 -0.83 7.93 -12.82
N SER A 35 -1.24 6.64 -12.86
CA SER A 35 -0.31 5.50 -12.87
C SER A 35 0.52 5.35 -14.16
N ILE A 36 0.24 6.13 -15.20
CA ILE A 36 1.04 6.24 -16.43
C ILE A 36 2.48 6.68 -16.13
N PHE A 37 2.63 7.55 -15.11
CA PHE A 37 3.88 8.25 -14.83
C PHE A 37 4.79 7.48 -13.85
N GLY A 38 6.11 7.67 -14.01
CA GLY A 38 7.12 7.11 -13.13
C GLY A 38 7.10 5.58 -13.10
N ILE A 39 6.97 5.03 -11.90
CA ILE A 39 6.87 3.59 -11.63
C ILE A 39 5.46 3.17 -11.22
N GLY A 40 4.45 4.00 -11.51
CA GLY A 40 3.05 3.77 -11.15
C GLY A 40 2.64 4.39 -9.81
N ASP A 41 1.44 4.04 -9.36
CA ASP A 41 0.90 4.48 -8.08
C ASP A 41 1.54 3.71 -6.93
N LEU A 42 2.18 4.42 -5.99
CA LEU A 42 2.86 3.83 -4.84
C LEU A 42 1.88 3.32 -3.80
N SER A 43 2.12 2.11 -3.29
CA SER A 43 1.38 1.56 -2.17
C SER A 43 2.00 2.00 -0.84
N PHE A 44 1.37 2.96 -0.15
CA PHE A 44 1.84 3.46 1.15
C PHE A 44 1.29 2.67 2.34
N SER A 45 0.22 1.93 2.15
CA SER A 45 -0.48 1.27 3.26
C SER A 45 0.22 -0.01 3.68
N SER A 46 0.44 -0.14 4.99
CA SER A 46 1.01 -1.35 5.59
C SER A 46 -0.05 -2.27 6.20
N SER A 47 -1.17 -1.71 6.68
CA SER A 47 -2.28 -2.47 7.27
C SER A 47 -3.60 -1.69 7.17
N ILE A 48 -4.73 -2.41 7.21
CA ILE A 48 -6.05 -1.77 7.28
C ILE A 48 -6.19 -0.91 8.54
N ARG A 49 -5.57 -1.32 9.65
CA ARG A 49 -5.59 -0.54 10.89
C ARG A 49 -5.04 0.87 10.69
N THR A 50 -3.85 0.99 10.10
CA THR A 50 -3.20 2.28 9.87
C THR A 50 -3.91 3.08 8.79
N GLU A 51 -4.37 2.43 7.72
CA GLU A 51 -5.08 3.10 6.63
C GLU A 51 -6.43 3.67 7.09
N ALA A 52 -7.19 2.94 7.91
CA ALA A 52 -8.44 3.42 8.48
C ALA A 52 -8.25 4.64 9.41
N MET A 53 -7.08 4.78 10.00
CA MET A 53 -6.65 5.95 10.76
C MET A 53 -6.01 7.04 9.88
N GLY A 54 -5.90 6.84 8.56
CA GLY A 54 -5.28 7.80 7.64
C GLY A 54 -3.76 7.94 7.76
N ILE A 55 -3.10 7.14 8.59
CA ILE A 55 -1.68 7.23 8.97
C ILE A 55 -0.83 6.14 8.31
N MET A 56 0.49 6.30 8.38
CA MET A 56 1.48 5.27 8.02
C MET A 56 1.80 4.33 9.19
N GLY A 57 1.49 4.75 10.41
CA GLY A 57 1.73 4.02 11.63
C GLY A 57 3.19 4.02 12.09
N LEU A 58 3.90 5.13 11.89
CA LEU A 58 5.34 5.21 12.18
C LEU A 58 5.68 5.03 13.67
N SER A 59 4.74 5.35 14.57
CA SER A 59 4.87 5.20 16.03
C SER A 59 3.87 4.22 16.63
N LEU A 60 2.84 3.80 15.86
CA LEU A 60 1.74 3.00 16.39
C LEU A 60 2.21 1.58 16.67
N MET A 61 2.33 1.25 17.95
CA MET A 61 2.72 -0.08 18.42
C MET A 61 1.49 -0.96 18.73
N GLY A 62 1.70 -2.25 18.87
CA GLY A 62 0.65 -3.19 19.28
C GLY A 62 0.73 -4.53 18.57
N ASN A 63 -0.31 -5.35 18.78
CA ASN A 63 -0.34 -6.71 18.23
C ASN A 63 -0.87 -6.71 16.78
N TYR A 64 -0.16 -6.08 15.86
CA TYR A 64 -0.46 -6.06 14.42
C TYR A 64 0.84 -5.87 13.61
N THR A 65 0.81 -6.28 12.36
CA THR A 65 1.95 -6.14 11.44
C THR A 65 1.90 -4.77 10.76
N ASN A 66 2.95 -3.98 10.92
CA ASN A 66 3.19 -2.73 10.20
C ASN A 66 4.49 -2.85 9.41
N THR A 67 4.42 -2.91 8.08
CA THR A 67 5.59 -3.05 7.22
C THR A 67 6.28 -1.73 6.88
N THR A 68 5.81 -0.61 7.40
CA THR A 68 6.47 0.69 7.23
C THR A 68 7.59 0.85 8.24
N ASN A 69 7.28 0.85 9.55
CA ASN A 69 8.30 0.99 10.60
C ASN A 69 8.47 -0.33 11.37
N PRO A 70 9.55 -1.09 11.14
CA PRO A 70 9.76 -2.38 11.80
C PRO A 70 9.96 -2.28 13.32
N ALA A 71 10.36 -1.13 13.87
CA ALA A 71 10.50 -0.96 15.31
C ALA A 71 9.18 -1.06 16.09
N THR A 72 8.04 -0.89 15.41
CA THR A 72 6.70 -0.99 16.03
C THR A 72 6.33 -2.43 16.40
N TRP A 73 7.00 -3.44 15.89
CA TRP A 73 6.71 -4.86 16.13
C TRP A 73 7.07 -5.33 17.53
N THR A 74 7.99 -4.66 18.22
CA THR A 74 8.50 -5.08 19.54
C THR A 74 7.44 -5.23 20.63
N LYS A 75 6.22 -4.71 20.41
CA LYS A 75 5.06 -4.89 21.32
C LYS A 75 4.08 -5.96 20.86
N MET A 76 4.44 -6.74 19.85
CA MET A 76 3.62 -7.90 19.44
C MET A 76 3.60 -8.95 20.55
N SER A 77 2.42 -9.51 20.78
CA SER A 77 2.17 -10.51 21.83
C SER A 77 1.85 -11.91 21.30
N SER A 78 1.79 -12.06 19.97
CA SER A 78 1.54 -13.33 19.29
C SER A 78 2.20 -13.33 17.93
N THR A 79 2.54 -14.51 17.41
CA THR A 79 2.82 -14.71 16.00
C THR A 79 1.58 -14.37 15.20
N ARG A 80 1.73 -13.66 14.07
CA ARG A 80 0.60 -13.18 13.27
C ARG A 80 0.81 -13.44 11.78
N PHE A 81 -0.22 -13.97 11.16
CA PHE A 81 -0.40 -13.98 9.72
C PHE A 81 -1.47 -12.95 9.35
N SER A 82 -1.19 -12.13 8.35
CA SER A 82 -2.13 -11.13 7.85
C SER A 82 -2.17 -11.17 6.33
N THR A 83 -3.38 -11.13 5.76
CA THR A 83 -3.59 -11.02 4.32
C THR A 83 -4.66 -9.97 4.04
N ARG A 84 -4.62 -9.36 2.85
CA ARG A 84 -5.47 -8.23 2.52
C ARG A 84 -5.97 -8.27 1.09
N PHE A 85 -7.26 -7.90 0.92
CA PHE A 85 -7.94 -7.68 -0.35
C PHE A 85 -8.47 -6.25 -0.39
N ARG A 86 -8.47 -5.64 -1.58
CA ARG A 86 -9.06 -4.32 -1.80
C ARG A 86 -9.92 -4.30 -3.05
N LEU A 87 -10.88 -3.39 -3.05
CA LEU A 87 -11.72 -3.03 -4.17
C LEU A 87 -11.76 -1.50 -4.25
N GLU A 88 -11.44 -0.95 -5.40
CA GLU A 88 -11.39 0.50 -5.63
C GLU A 88 -12.29 0.87 -6.81
N ASN A 89 -13.18 1.85 -6.60
CA ASN A 89 -14.01 2.42 -7.64
C ASN A 89 -13.53 3.83 -7.94
N PHE A 90 -13.03 4.04 -9.15
CA PHE A 90 -12.54 5.30 -9.65
C PHE A 90 -13.62 6.02 -10.46
N LYS A 91 -13.81 7.30 -10.18
CA LYS A 91 -14.55 8.23 -11.02
C LYS A 91 -13.60 9.32 -11.45
N SER A 92 -13.09 9.19 -12.68
CA SER A 92 -12.13 10.13 -13.28
C SER A 92 -12.87 11.13 -14.17
N THR A 93 -12.58 12.43 -14.03
CA THR A 93 -13.18 13.47 -14.87
C THR A 93 -12.15 14.54 -15.25
N ASP A 94 -12.15 14.94 -16.53
CA ASP A 94 -11.34 16.04 -17.08
C ASP A 94 -12.11 17.38 -17.11
N GLY A 95 -13.36 17.39 -16.61
CA GLY A 95 -14.28 18.54 -16.66
C GLY A 95 -15.31 18.44 -17.75
N THR A 96 -15.06 17.72 -18.84
CA THR A 96 -15.99 17.48 -19.96
C THR A 96 -16.48 16.03 -19.93
N ASN A 97 -15.56 15.07 -19.80
CA ASN A 97 -15.84 13.65 -19.83
C ASN A 97 -15.71 13.04 -18.43
N THR A 98 -16.43 11.97 -18.20
CA THR A 98 -16.36 11.19 -16.96
C THR A 98 -16.26 9.71 -17.29
N ALA A 99 -15.23 9.05 -16.76
CA ALA A 99 -15.04 7.61 -16.84
C ALA A 99 -15.18 6.99 -15.44
N LYS A 100 -15.84 5.83 -15.36
CA LYS A 100 -15.93 5.03 -14.14
C LYS A 100 -15.19 3.71 -14.36
N ARG A 101 -14.39 3.31 -13.39
CA ARG A 101 -13.62 2.07 -13.43
C ARG A 101 -13.63 1.40 -12.08
N THR A 102 -13.55 0.09 -12.05
CA THR A 102 -13.45 -0.69 -10.82
C THR A 102 -12.21 -1.56 -10.90
N TYR A 103 -11.44 -1.57 -9.82
CA TYR A 103 -10.22 -2.36 -9.68
C TYR A 103 -10.26 -3.17 -8.39
N GLY A 104 -10.02 -4.47 -8.50
CA GLY A 104 -9.90 -5.37 -7.35
C GLY A 104 -8.54 -6.02 -7.32
N ASP A 105 -7.95 -6.17 -6.14
CA ASP A 105 -6.61 -6.73 -6.00
C ASP A 105 -6.38 -7.44 -4.67
N PHE A 106 -5.40 -8.34 -4.70
CA PHE A 106 -4.84 -9.01 -3.54
C PHE A 106 -3.52 -8.33 -3.17
N ASP A 107 -3.53 -7.53 -2.10
CA ASP A 107 -2.35 -6.74 -1.66
C ASP A 107 -1.20 -7.58 -1.09
N GLY A 108 -1.36 -8.91 -1.01
CA GLY A 108 -0.35 -9.80 -0.47
C GLY A 108 -0.55 -10.24 0.97
N PHE A 109 0.51 -10.70 1.60
CA PHE A 109 0.47 -11.26 2.95
C PHE A 109 1.72 -10.89 3.75
N ASN A 110 1.62 -11.02 5.09
CA ASN A 110 2.73 -10.97 6.04
C ASN A 110 2.61 -12.07 7.07
N LEU A 111 3.75 -12.61 7.48
CA LEU A 111 3.92 -13.50 8.62
C LEU A 111 4.96 -12.89 9.57
N SER A 112 4.50 -12.48 10.76
CA SER A 112 5.36 -11.93 11.81
C SER A 112 5.47 -12.96 12.93
N LEU A 113 6.67 -13.47 13.16
CA LEU A 113 7.01 -14.48 14.16
C LEU A 113 7.48 -13.78 15.44
N MET A 114 6.68 -13.83 16.51
CA MET A 114 7.05 -13.32 17.83
C MET A 114 7.94 -14.37 18.53
N LEU A 115 9.25 -14.15 18.48
CA LEU A 115 10.26 -15.11 19.02
C LEU A 115 10.46 -14.92 20.53
N ASN A 116 10.50 -13.67 21.01
CA ASN A 116 10.64 -13.34 22.42
C ASN A 116 9.95 -12.02 22.73
N GLN A 117 8.83 -12.10 23.45
CA GLN A 117 8.03 -10.92 23.80
C GLN A 117 8.78 -9.96 24.76
N GLY A 118 9.52 -10.49 25.72
CA GLY A 118 10.23 -9.67 26.72
C GLY A 118 11.30 -8.76 26.11
N ASN A 119 12.01 -9.27 25.10
CA ASN A 119 13.05 -8.55 24.38
C ASN A 119 12.55 -7.89 23.08
N GLY A 120 11.24 -8.06 22.77
CA GLY A 120 10.64 -7.52 21.52
C GLY A 120 11.23 -8.14 20.25
N TRP A 121 11.70 -9.40 20.30
CA TRP A 121 12.26 -10.08 19.14
C TRP A 121 11.14 -10.59 18.25
N VAL A 122 10.99 -9.94 17.11
CA VAL A 122 10.04 -10.34 16.07
C VAL A 122 10.77 -10.41 14.75
N PHE A 123 10.60 -11.53 14.05
CA PHE A 123 11.00 -11.71 12.67
C PHE A 123 9.78 -11.61 11.76
N ASP A 124 9.88 -10.89 10.66
CA ASP A 124 8.79 -10.68 9.70
C ASP A 124 9.21 -11.07 8.29
N ILE A 125 8.33 -11.77 7.59
CA ILE A 125 8.44 -12.04 6.16
C ILE A 125 7.12 -11.69 5.49
N GLY A 126 7.17 -11.05 4.33
CA GLY A 126 5.98 -10.68 3.59
C GLY A 126 6.21 -10.51 2.11
N LEU A 127 5.09 -10.57 1.39
CA LEU A 127 4.99 -10.21 -0.03
C LEU A 127 3.86 -9.20 -0.18
N LYS A 128 4.14 -8.02 -0.73
CA LYS A 128 3.16 -6.94 -0.91
C LYS A 128 3.41 -6.14 -2.16
N ASP A 129 2.38 -5.46 -2.63
CA ASP A 129 2.53 -4.47 -3.69
C ASP A 129 3.41 -3.30 -3.24
N TYR A 130 4.33 -2.91 -4.12
CA TYR A 130 5.15 -1.71 -4.00
C TYR A 130 4.56 -0.57 -4.83
N SER A 131 4.19 -0.86 -6.09
CA SER A 131 3.49 0.08 -6.96
C SER A 131 2.57 -0.65 -7.94
N ILE A 132 1.60 0.09 -8.50
CA ILE A 132 0.62 -0.44 -9.44
C ILE A 132 0.52 0.46 -10.64
N VAL A 133 0.54 -0.14 -11.82
CA VAL A 133 0.24 0.52 -13.08
C VAL A 133 -1.01 -0.12 -13.66
N ASN A 134 -2.06 0.68 -13.80
CA ASN A 134 -3.32 0.19 -14.37
C ASN A 134 -4.11 1.37 -14.95
N TYR A 135 -4.10 1.52 -16.27
CA TYR A 135 -4.83 2.57 -16.98
C TYR A 135 -5.24 2.13 -18.37
N ASP A 136 -6.29 2.77 -18.89
CA ASP A 136 -6.76 2.62 -20.27
C ASP A 136 -7.31 3.98 -20.75
N VAL A 137 -6.78 4.44 -21.88
CA VAL A 137 -7.15 5.72 -22.53
C VAL A 137 -7.45 5.47 -24.00
N LYS A 138 -8.56 6.01 -24.47
CA LYS A 138 -8.96 5.97 -25.90
C LYS A 138 -8.89 7.37 -26.50
N TYR A 139 -8.26 7.45 -27.63
CA TYR A 139 -8.12 8.70 -28.39
C TYR A 139 -8.57 8.50 -29.84
N PRO A 140 -9.68 9.10 -30.29
CA PRO A 140 -10.08 9.08 -31.69
C PRO A 140 -9.19 10.01 -32.51
N GLY A 141 -8.85 9.61 -33.71
CA GLY A 141 -8.04 10.39 -34.63
C GLY A 141 -8.42 10.14 -36.07
N SER A 142 -7.83 10.88 -37.01
CA SER A 142 -7.96 10.66 -38.44
C SER A 142 -6.65 10.96 -39.15
N VAL A 143 -6.34 10.21 -40.19
CA VAL A 143 -5.17 10.39 -41.06
C VAL A 143 -5.56 10.11 -42.51
N GLY A 144 -5.29 11.06 -43.43
CA GLY A 144 -5.63 10.91 -44.83
C GLY A 144 -7.12 10.72 -45.14
N GLY A 145 -8.03 11.08 -44.21
CA GLY A 145 -9.46 10.85 -44.35
C GLY A 145 -9.97 9.57 -43.68
N ASP A 146 -9.09 8.66 -43.30
CA ASP A 146 -9.43 7.45 -42.56
C ASP A 146 -9.45 7.70 -41.08
N GLU A 147 -10.55 7.35 -40.41
CA GLU A 147 -10.70 7.42 -38.95
C GLU A 147 -10.04 6.21 -38.30
N TYR A 148 -9.42 6.46 -37.13
CA TYR A 148 -8.85 5.42 -36.26
C TYR A 148 -9.12 5.70 -34.80
N THR A 149 -9.06 4.65 -33.98
CA THR A 149 -9.03 4.76 -32.53
C THR A 149 -7.68 4.28 -32.03
N GLN A 150 -7.01 5.11 -31.24
CA GLN A 150 -5.77 4.78 -30.57
C GLN A 150 -6.05 4.46 -29.11
N TYR A 151 -5.60 3.29 -28.65
CA TYR A 151 -5.74 2.83 -27.28
C TYR A 151 -4.36 2.86 -26.62
N TYR A 152 -4.27 3.53 -25.48
CA TYR A 152 -3.10 3.52 -24.60
C TYR A 152 -3.47 2.79 -23.33
N SER A 153 -2.85 1.67 -23.09
CA SER A 153 -3.07 0.91 -21.86
C SER A 153 -1.77 0.59 -21.14
N GLY A 154 -1.81 0.56 -19.83
CA GLY A 154 -0.74 0.11 -18.98
C GLY A 154 -1.24 -0.87 -17.94
N ASN A 155 -0.41 -1.89 -17.68
CA ASN A 155 -0.76 -2.98 -16.77
C ASN A 155 0.48 -3.47 -16.01
N GLY A 156 0.29 -4.01 -14.81
CA GLY A 156 1.34 -4.58 -13.99
C GLY A 156 1.72 -3.69 -12.82
N GLY A 157 3.00 -3.67 -12.47
CA GLY A 157 3.52 -2.95 -11.32
C GLY A 157 4.65 -3.70 -10.65
N LEU A 158 5.00 -3.25 -9.47
CA LEU A 158 6.10 -3.79 -8.69
C LEU A 158 5.57 -4.40 -7.39
N GLN A 159 6.09 -5.57 -7.06
CA GLN A 159 5.89 -6.24 -5.78
C GLN A 159 7.16 -6.15 -4.96
N ARG A 160 7.06 -6.30 -3.64
CA ARG A 160 8.21 -6.38 -2.75
C ARG A 160 8.11 -7.59 -1.82
N ILE A 161 9.20 -8.32 -1.72
CA ILE A 161 9.45 -9.29 -0.64
C ILE A 161 10.15 -8.54 0.48
N THR A 162 9.69 -8.74 1.70
CA THR A 162 10.23 -8.10 2.90
C THR A 162 10.76 -9.15 3.86
N LEU A 163 11.93 -8.90 4.44
CA LEU A 163 12.51 -9.66 5.55
C LEU A 163 12.92 -8.67 6.62
N GLY A 164 12.41 -8.82 7.84
CA GLY A 164 12.69 -7.85 8.88
C GLY A 164 12.87 -8.45 10.26
N PHE A 165 13.53 -7.70 11.11
CA PHE A 165 13.75 -8.04 12.50
C PHE A 165 13.60 -6.82 13.38
N SER A 166 13.02 -7.01 14.58
CA SER A 166 12.91 -5.98 15.60
C SER A 166 13.36 -6.46 16.96
N TYR A 167 13.80 -5.52 17.79
CA TYR A 167 14.17 -5.80 19.18
C TYR A 167 14.13 -4.52 20.03
N ILE A 168 14.02 -4.68 21.36
CA ILE A 168 14.14 -3.59 22.34
C ILE A 168 15.63 -3.32 22.58
N LEU A 169 16.12 -2.20 22.02
CA LEU A 169 17.56 -1.83 22.10
C LEU A 169 17.96 -1.44 23.52
N PHE A 170 17.14 -0.56 24.15
CA PHE A 170 17.25 -0.16 25.55
C PHE A 170 15.86 -0.19 26.15
N LYS A 171 15.74 -0.10 27.46
CA LYS A 171 14.48 -0.21 28.20
C LYS A 171 13.30 0.57 27.57
N TYR A 172 13.58 1.68 26.89
CA TYR A 172 12.57 2.60 26.33
C TYR A 172 12.69 2.81 24.81
N PHE A 173 13.61 2.13 24.15
CA PHE A 173 13.84 2.25 22.73
C PHE A 173 13.63 0.91 22.03
N SER A 174 12.79 0.91 21.02
CA SER A 174 12.60 -0.19 20.11
C SER A 174 13.30 0.13 18.80
N TYR A 175 14.02 -0.83 18.24
CA TYR A 175 14.69 -0.73 16.96
C TYR A 175 14.21 -1.82 16.02
N GLY A 176 14.19 -1.51 14.72
CA GLY A 176 13.88 -2.49 13.70
C GLY A 176 14.61 -2.21 12.40
N LEU A 177 14.95 -3.28 11.70
CA LEU A 177 15.58 -3.27 10.38
C LEU A 177 14.82 -4.20 9.46
N GLN A 178 14.64 -3.78 8.20
CA GLN A 178 13.93 -4.54 7.17
C GLN A 178 14.67 -4.44 5.84
N PHE A 179 14.99 -5.58 5.25
CA PHE A 179 15.42 -5.72 3.87
C PHE A 179 14.22 -5.86 2.96
N ASN A 180 14.24 -5.19 1.81
CA ASN A 180 13.17 -5.23 0.83
C ASN A 180 13.76 -5.51 -0.56
N TYR A 181 13.28 -6.56 -1.22
CA TYR A 181 13.56 -6.85 -2.63
C TYR A 181 12.33 -6.53 -3.46
N VAL A 182 12.48 -5.61 -4.39
CA VAL A 182 11.42 -5.14 -5.29
C VAL A 182 11.62 -5.75 -6.66
N PHE A 183 10.56 -6.26 -7.27
CA PHE A 183 10.59 -6.85 -8.61
C PHE A 183 9.21 -6.74 -9.28
N GLY A 184 9.20 -6.81 -10.59
CA GLY A 184 7.94 -6.85 -11.36
C GLY A 184 8.10 -6.35 -12.78
N ASN A 185 6.99 -6.33 -13.50
CA ASN A 185 6.91 -5.89 -14.88
C ASN A 185 5.86 -4.79 -15.03
N ILE A 186 6.19 -3.80 -15.84
CA ILE A 186 5.26 -2.76 -16.29
C ILE A 186 5.12 -2.89 -17.79
N ASP A 187 3.93 -3.26 -18.22
CA ASP A 187 3.54 -3.36 -19.63
C ASP A 187 2.85 -2.08 -20.08
N LYS A 188 3.33 -1.46 -21.16
CA LYS A 188 2.68 -0.33 -21.85
C LYS A 188 2.34 -0.75 -23.25
N THR A 189 1.08 -0.65 -23.64
CA THR A 189 0.59 -1.03 -24.95
C THR A 189 -0.03 0.18 -25.63
N THR A 190 0.35 0.38 -26.90
CA THR A 190 -0.31 1.30 -27.82
C THR A 190 -0.91 0.46 -28.94
N ASP A 191 -2.21 0.55 -29.12
CA ASP A 191 -2.96 -0.19 -30.13
C ASP A 191 -3.69 0.82 -31.05
N ILE A 192 -3.55 0.69 -32.35
CA ILE A 192 -4.20 1.58 -33.34
C ILE A 192 -5.12 0.71 -34.21
N GLU A 193 -6.40 0.99 -34.10
CA GLU A 193 -7.46 0.31 -34.84
C GLU A 193 -8.09 1.27 -35.85
N PHE A 194 -8.01 0.96 -37.13
CA PHE A 194 -8.63 1.72 -38.21
C PHE A 194 -10.08 1.27 -38.42
N ASN A 195 -10.99 2.21 -38.68
CA ASN A 195 -12.36 1.91 -39.11
C ASN A 195 -12.40 1.32 -40.49
N ASN A 196 -11.43 1.68 -41.34
CA ASN A 196 -11.27 1.15 -42.70
C ASN A 196 -10.55 -0.22 -42.63
N THR A 197 -11.26 -1.29 -42.97
CA THR A 197 -10.75 -2.68 -42.95
C THR A 197 -9.64 -2.96 -43.94
N ASN A 198 -9.40 -2.06 -44.90
CA ASN A 198 -8.25 -2.18 -45.86
C ASN A 198 -6.93 -1.70 -45.23
N LEU A 199 -6.97 -1.03 -44.08
CA LEU A 199 -5.80 -0.59 -43.34
C LEU A 199 -5.47 -1.58 -42.22
N ALA A 200 -4.17 -1.84 -42.06
CA ALA A 200 -3.70 -2.78 -41.06
C ALA A 200 -3.68 -2.14 -39.66
N ASN A 201 -4.36 -2.79 -38.71
CA ASN A 201 -4.22 -2.45 -37.30
C ASN A 201 -2.79 -2.75 -36.81
N THR A 202 -2.30 -1.93 -35.91
CA THR A 202 -0.95 -2.07 -35.33
C THR A 202 -0.99 -2.04 -33.83
N LYS A 203 -0.16 -2.85 -33.21
CA LYS A 203 -0.02 -2.90 -31.75
C LYS A 203 1.45 -2.90 -31.36
N ASN A 204 1.81 -1.97 -30.51
CA ASN A 204 3.14 -1.89 -29.91
C ASN A 204 3.04 -2.15 -28.41
N LYS A 205 3.77 -3.16 -27.91
CA LYS A 205 3.84 -3.48 -26.50
C LYS A 205 5.27 -3.32 -26.00
N ILE A 206 5.49 -2.47 -25.01
CA ILE A 206 6.76 -2.30 -24.31
C ILE A 206 6.62 -2.88 -22.92
N THR A 207 7.44 -3.88 -22.60
CA THR A 207 7.56 -4.47 -21.25
C THR A 207 8.82 -3.95 -20.60
N ASN A 208 8.69 -3.36 -19.42
CA ASN A 208 9.80 -2.96 -18.56
C ASN A 208 9.89 -3.91 -17.38
N SER A 209 10.91 -4.76 -17.35
CA SER A 209 11.22 -5.66 -16.24
C SER A 209 12.14 -4.95 -15.26
N LEU A 210 11.71 -4.86 -14.00
CA LEU A 210 12.35 -4.06 -12.96
C LEU A 210 12.70 -4.92 -11.76
N SER A 211 13.91 -4.73 -11.19
CA SER A 211 14.28 -5.37 -9.94
C SER A 211 15.32 -4.54 -9.17
N GLY A 212 15.27 -4.58 -7.84
CA GLY A 212 16.20 -3.86 -6.99
C GLY A 212 15.95 -4.13 -5.51
N TYR A 213 16.74 -3.52 -4.64
CA TYR A 213 16.60 -3.70 -3.19
C TYR A 213 16.85 -2.40 -2.44
N TYR A 214 16.31 -2.33 -1.23
CA TYR A 214 16.50 -1.21 -0.31
C TYR A 214 16.27 -1.67 1.13
N PHE A 215 16.66 -0.84 2.09
CA PHE A 215 16.52 -1.09 3.51
C PHE A 215 15.62 -0.05 4.17
N ASN A 216 14.76 -0.52 5.08
CA ASN A 216 14.03 0.31 6.02
C ASN A 216 14.63 0.14 7.41
N THR A 217 14.75 1.22 8.13
CA THR A 217 15.10 1.20 9.55
C THR A 217 14.14 2.07 10.33
N GLY A 218 13.88 1.69 11.57
CA GLY A 218 13.01 2.42 12.46
C GLY A 218 13.49 2.44 13.89
N LEU A 219 13.10 3.47 14.58
CA LEU A 219 13.29 3.65 16.02
C LEU A 219 11.99 4.13 16.65
N VAL A 220 11.59 3.54 17.77
CA VAL A 220 10.44 4.00 18.56
C VAL A 220 10.86 4.22 20.00
N PHE A 221 10.63 5.42 20.49
CA PHE A 221 10.76 5.77 21.90
C PHE A 221 9.41 5.64 22.61
N HIS A 222 9.38 4.96 23.78
CA HIS A 222 8.18 4.68 24.56
C HIS A 222 8.40 4.82 26.08
N GLY A 223 9.12 5.87 26.51
CA GLY A 223 9.48 6.13 27.90
C GLY A 223 9.06 7.51 28.40
N PHE A 224 8.04 8.13 27.78
CA PHE A 224 7.64 9.50 28.08
C PHE A 224 7.17 9.69 29.52
N ASP A 225 6.47 8.72 30.11
CA ASP A 225 6.01 8.76 31.51
C ASP A 225 7.17 8.83 32.50
N LYS A 226 8.31 8.24 32.18
CA LYS A 226 9.51 8.25 33.03
C LYS A 226 10.28 9.56 32.90
N VAL A 227 10.38 10.10 31.68
CA VAL A 227 11.07 11.37 31.43
C VAL A 227 10.29 12.54 32.00
N PHE A 228 8.99 12.61 31.75
CA PHE A 228 8.14 13.73 32.14
C PHE A 228 7.37 13.51 33.45
N LYS A 229 7.56 12.33 34.10
CA LYS A 229 6.89 11.93 35.36
C LYS A 229 5.36 12.10 35.33
N SER A 230 4.75 11.83 34.16
CA SER A 230 3.31 11.99 33.91
C SER A 230 2.66 10.66 33.51
N LYS A 231 1.67 10.22 34.30
CA LYS A 231 0.92 8.98 33.99
C LYS A 231 0.14 9.06 32.68
N ASN A 232 -0.28 10.23 32.25
CA ASN A 232 -1.02 10.43 31.00
C ASN A 232 -0.16 10.15 29.76
N LEU A 233 1.16 10.10 29.90
CA LEU A 233 2.12 9.83 28.84
C LEU A 233 2.65 8.38 28.88
N GLN A 234 2.07 7.50 29.69
CA GLN A 234 2.54 6.12 29.88
C GLN A 234 2.54 5.32 28.58
N ASN A 235 1.55 5.56 27.71
CA ASN A 235 1.38 4.86 26.44
C ASN A 235 1.78 5.71 25.22
N MET A 236 2.41 6.86 25.47
CA MET A 236 2.89 7.73 24.40
C MET A 236 4.12 7.14 23.74
N THR A 237 4.13 7.18 22.41
CA THR A 237 5.23 6.70 21.59
C THR A 237 5.60 7.72 20.53
N LEU A 238 6.89 7.85 20.25
CA LEU A 238 7.46 8.65 19.15
C LEU A 238 8.25 7.74 18.25
N GLY A 239 7.89 7.69 16.98
CA GLY A 239 8.52 6.85 15.98
C GLY A 239 9.31 7.66 14.96
N LEU A 240 10.50 7.19 14.63
CA LEU A 240 11.33 7.66 13.53
C LEU A 240 11.47 6.53 12.50
N PHE A 241 11.44 6.90 11.24
CA PHE A 241 11.55 5.98 10.11
C PHE A 241 12.51 6.53 9.06
N PHE A 242 13.30 5.66 8.47
CA PHE A 242 14.15 5.97 7.35
C PHE A 242 14.21 4.80 6.36
N SER A 243 14.15 5.12 5.06
CA SER A 243 14.31 4.19 3.95
C SER A 243 15.47 4.65 3.06
N THR A 244 16.35 3.73 2.74
CA THR A 244 17.45 4.01 1.78
C THR A 244 16.91 4.19 0.37
N PRO A 245 17.65 4.80 -0.56
CA PRO A 245 17.28 4.83 -1.97
C PRO A 245 17.15 3.42 -2.54
N LEU A 246 16.19 3.24 -3.47
CA LEU A 246 16.01 2.01 -4.24
C LEU A 246 16.57 2.23 -5.64
N ASN A 247 17.57 1.43 -6.03
CA ASN A 247 18.09 1.39 -7.38
C ASN A 247 17.49 0.17 -8.10
N LEU A 248 16.61 0.43 -9.07
CA LEU A 248 16.00 -0.59 -9.90
C LEU A 248 16.84 -0.79 -11.17
N ASN A 249 17.26 -2.04 -11.42
CA ASN A 249 17.72 -2.45 -12.74
C ASN A 249 16.51 -2.57 -13.65
N SER A 250 16.57 -1.99 -14.84
CA SER A 250 15.50 -1.92 -15.82
C SER A 250 15.94 -2.56 -17.11
N SER A 251 15.11 -3.47 -17.64
CA SER A 251 15.30 -4.11 -18.94
C SER A 251 14.04 -3.93 -19.78
N LEU A 252 14.16 -3.24 -20.92
CA LEU A 252 13.05 -2.96 -21.83
C LEU A 252 13.05 -3.96 -22.99
N THR A 253 11.88 -4.53 -23.27
CA THR A 253 11.62 -5.36 -24.45
C THR A 253 10.43 -4.79 -25.20
N GLY A 254 10.59 -4.55 -26.49
CA GLY A 254 9.54 -4.12 -27.40
C GLY A 254 9.00 -5.30 -28.23
N LYS A 255 7.68 -5.34 -28.42
CA LYS A 255 7.01 -6.25 -29.36
C LYS A 255 6.09 -5.44 -30.26
N PHE A 256 6.32 -5.49 -31.53
CA PHE A 256 5.49 -4.86 -32.53
C PHE A 256 4.68 -5.93 -33.28
N TYR A 257 3.38 -5.76 -33.30
CA TYR A 257 2.43 -6.66 -33.98
C TYR A 257 1.86 -5.93 -35.18
N SER A 258 1.91 -6.56 -36.33
CA SER A 258 1.33 -6.05 -37.58
C SER A 258 0.66 -7.19 -38.35
N SER A 259 -0.04 -6.86 -39.43
CA SER A 259 -0.67 -7.87 -40.33
C SER A 259 0.34 -8.82 -40.98
N ILE A 260 1.62 -8.44 -41.05
CA ILE A 260 2.69 -9.24 -41.70
C ILE A 260 3.51 -10.06 -40.70
N GLY A 261 3.29 -9.89 -39.39
CA GLY A 261 3.99 -10.68 -38.36
C GLY A 261 4.23 -9.93 -37.04
N ILE A 262 4.98 -10.61 -36.19
CA ILE A 262 5.41 -10.08 -34.88
C ILE A 262 6.93 -9.87 -34.94
N ASP A 263 7.37 -8.64 -34.68
CA ASP A 263 8.78 -8.33 -34.44
C ASP A 263 9.01 -8.12 -32.93
N SER A 264 10.12 -8.68 -32.43
CA SER A 264 10.49 -8.56 -31.01
C SER A 264 11.95 -8.16 -30.91
N THR A 265 12.20 -7.04 -30.23
CA THR A 265 13.56 -6.54 -30.04
C THR A 265 13.82 -6.19 -28.59
N GLY A 266 15.04 -6.47 -28.12
CA GLY A 266 15.57 -5.90 -26.89
C GLY A 266 15.82 -4.41 -27.10
N LEU A 267 15.21 -3.60 -26.26
CA LEU A 267 15.45 -2.17 -26.20
C LEU A 267 16.56 -1.87 -25.19
N ASN A 268 16.64 -0.65 -24.70
CA ASN A 268 17.68 -0.25 -23.77
C ASN A 268 17.51 -0.92 -22.39
N SER A 269 18.64 -1.18 -21.73
CA SER A 269 18.72 -1.49 -20.31
C SER A 269 19.30 -0.31 -19.56
N GLY A 270 18.88 -0.08 -18.33
CA GLY A 270 19.35 1.05 -17.54
C GLY A 270 18.99 0.93 -16.07
N LYS A 271 19.11 2.04 -15.35
CA LYS A 271 18.78 2.11 -13.94
C LYS A 271 17.73 3.19 -13.67
N ILE A 272 16.83 2.89 -12.74
CA ILE A 272 15.87 3.86 -12.21
C ILE A 272 16.20 4.04 -10.72
N LYS A 273 16.45 5.27 -10.30
CA LYS A 273 16.74 5.60 -8.91
C LYS A 273 15.49 6.19 -8.25
N VAL A 274 14.90 5.45 -7.31
CA VAL A 274 13.86 5.96 -6.41
C VAL A 274 14.55 6.51 -5.16
N PRO A 275 14.26 7.75 -4.74
CA PRO A 275 14.99 8.41 -3.67
C PRO A 275 14.64 7.87 -2.28
N TRP A 276 15.47 8.23 -1.30
CA TRP A 276 15.24 7.94 0.11
C TRP A 276 13.96 8.60 0.63
N SER A 277 13.41 8.02 1.70
CA SER A 277 12.31 8.61 2.46
C SER A 277 12.59 8.58 3.96
N GLY A 278 11.99 9.53 4.67
CA GLY A 278 12.08 9.61 6.11
C GLY A 278 10.79 10.13 6.72
N GLY A 279 10.50 9.73 7.94
CA GLY A 279 9.25 10.12 8.59
C GLY A 279 9.32 10.11 10.10
N ILE A 280 8.35 10.78 10.70
CA ILE A 280 8.15 10.88 12.14
C ILE A 280 6.68 10.67 12.46
N GLY A 281 6.40 9.98 13.55
CA GLY A 281 5.04 9.75 14.01
C GLY A 281 4.95 9.82 15.54
N ILE A 282 3.76 10.16 16.01
CA ILE A 282 3.42 10.20 17.43
C ILE A 282 2.10 9.48 17.65
N SER A 283 2.02 8.69 18.71
CA SER A 283 0.78 8.01 19.12
C SER A 283 0.66 8.06 20.64
N ASN A 284 -0.57 8.16 21.14
CA ASN A 284 -0.86 8.00 22.56
C ASN A 284 -2.17 7.22 22.76
N GLU A 285 -2.20 6.36 23.77
CA GLU A 285 -3.40 5.63 24.17
C GLU A 285 -3.91 6.19 25.49
N PHE A 286 -5.14 6.71 25.45
CA PHE A 286 -5.84 7.29 26.60
C PHE A 286 -6.83 6.28 27.20
N ALA A 287 -6.86 6.20 28.53
CA ALA A 287 -7.79 5.35 29.29
C ALA A 287 -7.86 3.89 28.79
N ASN A 288 -6.78 3.36 28.20
CA ASN A 288 -6.67 2.03 27.59
C ASN A 288 -7.75 1.70 26.53
N SER A 289 -8.37 2.71 25.93
CA SER A 289 -9.48 2.54 24.99
C SER A 289 -9.39 3.43 23.76
N LEU A 290 -8.85 4.64 23.87
CA LEU A 290 -8.76 5.60 22.78
C LEU A 290 -7.30 5.83 22.39
N ILE A 291 -6.93 5.46 21.17
CA ILE A 291 -5.63 5.76 20.57
C ILE A 291 -5.80 6.95 19.62
N VAL A 292 -4.93 7.95 19.78
CA VAL A 292 -4.78 9.06 18.83
C VAL A 292 -3.39 8.97 18.24
N SER A 293 -3.28 9.11 16.92
CA SER A 293 -2.00 9.01 16.23
C SER A 293 -1.92 9.99 15.06
N ALA A 294 -0.73 10.51 14.83
CA ALA A 294 -0.42 11.33 13.67
C ALA A 294 1.00 11.02 13.17
N ASP A 295 1.21 11.15 11.87
CA ASP A 295 2.54 10.99 11.28
C ASP A 295 2.75 11.84 10.01
N VAL A 296 4.02 12.03 9.70
CA VAL A 296 4.49 12.72 8.51
C VAL A 296 5.56 11.88 7.85
N LEU A 297 5.45 11.69 6.54
CA LEU A 297 6.43 11.03 5.70
C LEU A 297 6.85 11.98 4.57
N PHE A 298 8.16 12.15 4.40
CA PHE A 298 8.77 12.90 3.31
C PHE A 298 9.58 11.96 2.42
N GLN A 299 9.52 12.16 1.09
CA GLN A 299 10.36 11.47 0.12
C GLN A 299 10.92 12.45 -0.90
N LYS A 300 12.25 12.43 -1.09
CA LYS A 300 13.01 13.42 -1.87
C LYS A 300 12.98 13.09 -3.35
N TRP A 301 11.81 13.12 -3.97
CA TRP A 301 11.62 12.77 -5.39
C TRP A 301 12.38 13.68 -6.37
N SER A 302 12.85 14.84 -5.95
CA SER A 302 13.78 15.67 -6.76
C SER A 302 15.08 14.92 -7.13
N ASP A 303 15.45 13.85 -6.40
CA ASP A 303 16.61 13.01 -6.68
C ASP A 303 16.25 11.77 -7.54
N TYR A 304 14.98 11.64 -7.99
CA TYR A 304 14.54 10.56 -8.88
C TYR A 304 15.24 10.64 -10.22
N LYS A 305 15.68 9.50 -10.73
CA LYS A 305 16.29 9.41 -12.06
C LYS A 305 15.70 8.24 -12.84
N TYR A 306 15.40 8.50 -14.08
CA TYR A 306 15.04 7.50 -15.07
C TYR A 306 16.13 7.47 -16.15
N TYR A 307 16.98 6.44 -16.17
CA TYR A 307 18.16 6.35 -17.06
C TYR A 307 19.05 7.61 -17.00
N ASP A 308 19.39 8.04 -15.77
CA ASP A 308 20.18 9.24 -15.46
C ASP A 308 19.54 10.59 -15.84
N ILE A 309 18.30 10.57 -16.36
CA ILE A 309 17.51 11.77 -16.65
C ILE A 309 16.62 12.10 -15.45
N HIS A 310 16.53 13.38 -15.10
CA HIS A 310 15.54 13.88 -14.13
C HIS A 310 14.29 14.33 -14.89
N PRO A 311 13.16 13.58 -14.79
CA PRO A 311 11.93 14.02 -15.44
C PRO A 311 11.40 15.32 -14.82
N PRO A 312 11.00 16.32 -15.63
CA PRO A 312 10.50 17.59 -15.12
C PRO A 312 9.13 17.49 -14.41
N GLU A 313 8.44 16.39 -14.63
CA GLU A 313 7.11 16.11 -14.05
C GLU A 313 7.19 15.60 -12.60
N ILE A 314 8.36 15.64 -11.97
CA ILE A 314 8.60 15.06 -10.64
C ILE A 314 8.88 16.18 -9.64
N ARG A 315 8.28 16.08 -8.44
CA ARG A 315 8.52 16.96 -7.29
C ARG A 315 8.60 16.13 -6.00
N ASN A 316 9.12 16.71 -4.92
CA ASN A 316 9.17 16.05 -3.61
C ASN A 316 7.76 15.71 -3.13
N SER A 317 7.63 14.53 -2.51
CA SER A 317 6.38 14.03 -1.94
C SER A 317 6.36 14.25 -0.42
N LEU A 318 5.19 14.65 0.09
CA LEU A 318 4.91 14.78 1.51
C LEU A 318 3.56 14.15 1.82
N ARG A 319 3.52 13.24 2.80
CA ARG A 319 2.29 12.67 3.30
C ARG A 319 2.13 13.00 4.78
N VAL A 320 0.95 13.48 5.15
CA VAL A 320 0.54 13.76 6.52
C VAL A 320 -0.73 12.99 6.81
N GLY A 321 -0.79 12.37 7.96
CA GLY A 321 -1.97 11.63 8.39
C GLY A 321 -2.25 11.80 9.87
N ALA A 322 -3.54 11.76 10.23
CA ALA A 322 -3.98 11.76 11.61
C ALA A 322 -5.28 10.96 11.75
N GLY A 323 -5.41 10.28 12.90
CA GLY A 323 -6.59 9.49 13.16
C GLY A 323 -6.67 8.96 14.57
N LEU A 324 -7.77 8.28 14.81
CA LEU A 324 -8.11 7.70 16.09
C LEU A 324 -8.60 6.25 15.96
N GLU A 325 -8.37 5.47 17.00
CA GLU A 325 -8.93 4.13 17.19
C GLU A 325 -9.57 4.08 18.57
N TYR A 326 -10.84 3.67 18.62
CA TYR A 326 -11.58 3.49 19.86
C TYR A 326 -12.01 2.04 20.03
N THR A 327 -11.60 1.42 21.14
CA THR A 327 -12.00 0.06 21.54
C THR A 327 -12.69 0.14 22.90
N PRO A 328 -14.03 0.08 22.96
CA PRO A 328 -14.79 0.27 24.20
C PRO A 328 -14.35 -0.64 25.32
N SER A 329 -14.05 -1.91 25.03
CA SER A 329 -13.59 -2.88 26.03
C SER A 329 -12.62 -3.90 25.42
N LYS A 330 -11.51 -4.16 26.11
CA LYS A 330 -10.56 -5.24 25.77
C LYS A 330 -10.86 -6.56 26.53
N LYS A 331 -11.92 -6.58 27.34
CA LYS A 331 -12.31 -7.78 28.12
C LYS A 331 -12.97 -8.80 27.21
N LEU A 332 -12.66 -10.09 27.41
CA LEU A 332 -13.21 -11.18 26.60
C LEU A 332 -14.70 -11.49 26.88
N ASP A 333 -15.17 -11.12 28.04
CA ASP A 333 -16.57 -11.26 28.51
C ASP A 333 -17.46 -10.06 28.12
N ALA A 334 -16.89 -9.00 27.58
CA ALA A 334 -17.66 -7.85 27.10
C ALA A 334 -18.50 -8.22 25.87
N SER A 335 -19.55 -7.45 25.62
CA SER A 335 -20.43 -7.65 24.45
C SER A 335 -19.66 -7.55 23.14
N PHE A 336 -20.20 -8.15 22.08
CA PHE A 336 -19.55 -8.18 20.76
C PHE A 336 -19.15 -6.78 20.27
N PHE A 337 -20.07 -5.81 20.30
CA PHE A 337 -19.81 -4.44 19.86
C PHE A 337 -18.81 -3.70 20.74
N GLN A 338 -18.74 -4.00 22.01
CA GLN A 338 -17.77 -3.41 22.93
C GLN A 338 -16.34 -3.89 22.68
N ARG A 339 -16.18 -5.09 22.10
CA ARG A 339 -14.87 -5.67 21.75
C ARG A 339 -14.38 -5.26 20.35
N MET A 340 -15.24 -4.66 19.53
CA MET A 340 -14.84 -4.12 18.24
C MET A 340 -13.97 -2.87 18.44
N SER A 341 -13.01 -2.68 17.53
CA SER A 341 -12.29 -1.41 17.42
C SER A 341 -12.87 -0.59 16.27
N TYR A 342 -13.16 0.66 16.54
CA TYR A 342 -13.68 1.65 15.58
C TYR A 342 -12.59 2.63 15.24
N ARG A 343 -12.42 2.96 13.96
CA ARG A 343 -11.32 3.80 13.48
C ARG A 343 -11.85 4.88 12.55
N ALA A 344 -11.25 6.05 12.66
CA ALA A 344 -11.48 7.16 11.73
C ALA A 344 -10.19 7.95 11.56
N GLY A 345 -10.00 8.53 10.39
CA GLY A 345 -8.83 9.34 10.13
C GLY A 345 -8.88 10.07 8.79
N ALA A 346 -7.93 10.99 8.65
CA ALA A 346 -7.75 11.77 7.43
C ALA A 346 -6.29 11.78 7.02
N SER A 347 -6.05 11.91 5.72
CA SER A 347 -4.71 12.02 5.16
C SER A 347 -4.66 13.06 4.06
N TYR A 348 -3.52 13.73 3.97
CA TYR A 348 -3.15 14.59 2.86
C TYR A 348 -1.84 14.09 2.26
N THR A 349 -1.80 13.94 0.93
CA THR A 349 -0.60 13.56 0.21
C THR A 349 -0.33 14.59 -0.88
N GLN A 350 0.80 15.28 -0.77
CA GLN A 350 1.43 15.95 -1.89
C GLN A 350 2.13 14.86 -2.70
N ASP A 351 1.55 14.50 -3.84
CA ASP A 351 2.09 13.46 -4.71
C ASP A 351 3.41 13.90 -5.35
N TYR A 352 4.22 12.94 -5.76
CA TYR A 352 5.48 13.21 -6.46
C TYR A 352 5.29 13.76 -7.87
N LEU A 353 4.06 13.73 -8.41
CA LEU A 353 3.75 14.21 -9.76
C LEU A 353 3.49 15.71 -9.81
N LYS A 354 4.01 16.34 -10.86
CA LYS A 354 3.78 17.73 -11.24
C LYS A 354 3.52 17.79 -12.74
N LEU A 355 2.27 17.94 -13.14
CA LEU A 355 1.84 17.94 -14.54
C LEU A 355 1.34 19.34 -14.95
N ASN A 356 1.71 19.79 -16.13
CA ASN A 356 1.36 21.15 -16.63
C ASN A 356 1.72 22.26 -15.62
N GLY A 357 2.85 22.13 -14.92
CA GLY A 357 3.26 23.06 -13.88
C GLY A 357 2.49 22.94 -12.55
N GLN A 358 1.49 22.08 -12.47
CA GLN A 358 0.61 21.89 -11.31
C GLN A 358 0.94 20.61 -10.57
N GLY A 359 1.09 20.71 -9.26
CA GLY A 359 1.30 19.52 -8.41
C GLY A 359 0.01 18.74 -8.17
N ILE A 360 0.09 17.43 -8.26
CA ILE A 360 -1.03 16.54 -7.95
C ILE A 360 -1.08 16.30 -6.44
N ASN A 361 -2.25 16.52 -5.83
CA ASN A 361 -2.47 16.28 -4.40
C ASN A 361 -3.64 15.32 -4.20
N THR A 362 -3.61 14.59 -3.09
CA THR A 362 -4.68 13.68 -2.68
C THR A 362 -5.12 14.01 -1.26
N ILE A 363 -6.43 14.11 -1.05
CA ILE A 363 -7.04 14.19 0.28
C ILE A 363 -7.86 12.93 0.48
N GLY A 364 -7.69 12.25 1.61
CA GLY A 364 -8.39 11.03 1.96
C GLY A 364 -9.10 11.13 3.30
N LEU A 365 -10.33 10.60 3.36
CA LEU A 365 -11.10 10.37 4.58
C LEU A 365 -11.31 8.86 4.73
N ASN A 366 -11.04 8.33 5.90
CA ASN A 366 -11.01 6.91 6.15
C ASN A 366 -11.83 6.56 7.39
N ALA A 367 -12.51 5.43 7.34
CA ALA A 367 -13.20 4.82 8.46
C ALA A 367 -12.99 3.30 8.41
N GLY A 368 -13.02 2.65 9.55
CA GLY A 368 -12.89 1.19 9.58
C GLY A 368 -13.20 0.59 10.93
N PHE A 369 -13.34 -0.73 10.94
CA PHE A 369 -13.55 -1.48 12.16
C PHE A 369 -12.79 -2.80 12.15
N SER A 370 -12.46 -3.25 13.37
CA SER A 370 -11.92 -4.57 13.63
C SER A 370 -12.95 -5.42 14.33
N VAL A 371 -13.28 -6.55 13.71
CA VAL A 371 -14.22 -7.55 14.26
C VAL A 371 -13.40 -8.65 14.90
N PRO A 372 -13.43 -8.81 16.22
CA PRO A 372 -12.68 -9.86 16.91
C PRO A 372 -13.30 -11.24 16.68
N LEU A 373 -12.48 -12.19 16.26
CA LEU A 373 -12.85 -13.62 16.08
C LEU A 373 -12.27 -14.51 17.20
N GLY A 374 -12.05 -13.95 18.37
CA GLY A 374 -11.45 -14.61 19.53
C GLY A 374 -10.41 -13.73 20.20
N ARG A 375 -9.36 -14.34 20.79
CA ARG A 375 -8.34 -13.59 21.55
C ARG A 375 -7.32 -12.91 20.65
N PHE A 376 -6.92 -13.57 19.56
CA PHE A 376 -5.81 -13.10 18.70
C PHE A 376 -6.21 -12.89 17.25
N ASN A 377 -7.37 -13.38 16.84
CA ASN A 377 -7.85 -13.32 15.45
C ASN A 377 -8.83 -12.17 15.27
N ASN A 378 -8.75 -11.51 14.14
CA ASN A 378 -9.70 -10.46 13.79
C ASN A 378 -9.82 -10.32 12.27
N ILE A 379 -10.95 -9.76 11.84
CA ILE A 379 -11.16 -9.26 10.50
C ILE A 379 -11.20 -7.74 10.59
N ASP A 380 -10.38 -7.07 9.79
CA ASP A 380 -10.44 -5.61 9.66
C ASP A 380 -11.13 -5.22 8.37
N LEU A 381 -11.98 -4.21 8.45
CA LEU A 381 -12.70 -3.60 7.33
C LEU A 381 -12.33 -2.13 7.21
N LEU A 382 -12.16 -1.67 5.97
CA LEU A 382 -11.86 -0.29 5.61
C LEU A 382 -12.88 0.23 4.62
N PHE A 383 -13.30 1.45 4.84
CA PHE A 383 -14.02 2.31 3.90
C PHE A 383 -13.22 3.61 3.76
N SER A 384 -12.85 3.97 2.55
CA SER A 384 -12.08 5.17 2.28
C SER A 384 -12.67 5.92 1.10
N TYR A 385 -12.73 7.24 1.22
CA TYR A 385 -12.99 8.13 0.11
C TYR A 385 -11.81 9.07 -0.05
N SER A 386 -11.30 9.17 -1.27
CA SER A 386 -10.23 10.12 -1.58
C SER A 386 -10.49 10.85 -2.89
N THR A 387 -9.99 12.09 -2.95
CA THR A 387 -9.97 12.89 -4.16
C THR A 387 -8.54 13.26 -4.51
N ARG A 388 -8.15 13.04 -5.78
CA ARG A 388 -6.81 13.26 -6.31
C ARG A 388 -6.87 14.16 -7.56
N GLY A 389 -5.96 15.13 -7.63
CA GLY A 389 -5.90 16.05 -8.77
C GLY A 389 -7.01 17.09 -8.79
N LYS A 390 -7.24 17.70 -9.92
CA LYS A 390 -8.27 18.76 -10.14
C LYS A 390 -8.74 18.74 -11.58
N LYS A 391 -9.88 19.41 -11.86
CA LYS A 391 -10.51 19.47 -13.19
C LYS A 391 -10.02 20.63 -14.07
N SER A 392 -9.03 21.40 -13.62
CA SER A 392 -8.47 22.53 -14.34
C SER A 392 -7.10 22.22 -14.91
N ASP A 393 -6.61 23.09 -15.78
CA ASP A 393 -5.24 23.07 -16.35
C ASP A 393 -4.91 21.79 -17.13
N GLY A 394 -5.91 21.16 -17.78
CA GLY A 394 -5.75 19.92 -18.52
C GLY A 394 -5.47 18.71 -17.63
N LEU A 395 -5.82 18.80 -16.34
CA LEU A 395 -5.65 17.72 -15.38
C LEU A 395 -6.96 16.92 -15.20
N ILE A 396 -6.81 15.75 -14.61
CA ILE A 396 -7.92 14.84 -14.29
C ILE A 396 -8.14 14.87 -12.78
N LYS A 397 -9.42 14.90 -12.37
CA LYS A 397 -9.80 14.65 -10.99
C LYS A 397 -10.26 13.22 -10.85
N ASP A 398 -9.59 12.46 -9.97
CA ASP A 398 -10.02 11.13 -9.56
C ASP A 398 -10.74 11.22 -8.21
N ASP A 399 -12.00 10.81 -8.16
CA ASP A 399 -12.72 10.50 -6.92
C ASP A 399 -12.70 8.98 -6.75
N VAL A 400 -12.16 8.49 -5.63
CA VAL A 400 -11.92 7.07 -5.39
C VAL A 400 -12.65 6.61 -4.14
N LEU A 401 -13.53 5.62 -4.29
CA LEU A 401 -14.10 4.86 -3.18
C LEU A 401 -13.34 3.54 -3.05
N LYS A 402 -12.73 3.30 -1.88
CA LYS A 402 -11.98 2.10 -1.57
C LYS A 402 -12.66 1.31 -0.46
N PHE A 403 -12.80 0.02 -0.67
CA PHE A 403 -13.14 -0.97 0.32
C PHE A 403 -11.97 -1.92 0.47
N ALA A 404 -11.60 -2.26 1.70
CA ALA A 404 -10.60 -3.31 1.91
C ALA A 404 -10.99 -4.18 3.10
N LEU A 405 -10.57 -5.44 3.00
CA LEU A 405 -10.75 -6.47 4.02
C LEU A 405 -9.40 -7.12 4.30
N SER A 406 -9.04 -7.27 5.57
CA SER A 406 -7.93 -8.12 5.97
C SER A 406 -8.36 -9.19 6.95
N VAL A 407 -7.76 -10.37 6.80
CA VAL A 407 -7.89 -11.48 7.76
C VAL A 407 -6.58 -11.56 8.52
N ASN A 408 -6.67 -11.44 9.84
CA ASN A 408 -5.52 -11.48 10.72
C ASN A 408 -5.67 -12.67 11.66
N ILE A 409 -4.77 -13.63 11.55
CA ILE A 409 -4.72 -14.83 12.37
C ILE A 409 -3.52 -14.71 13.31
N GLY A 410 -3.77 -14.88 14.61
CA GLY A 410 -2.74 -14.81 15.62
C GLY A 410 -2.71 -16.07 16.46
N GLU A 411 -1.51 -16.52 16.82
CA GLU A 411 -1.30 -17.67 17.68
C GLU A 411 -0.06 -17.49 18.56
N LEU A 412 -0.05 -18.12 19.71
CA LEU A 412 1.10 -18.12 20.61
C LEU A 412 2.06 -19.24 20.22
N TRP A 413 3.16 -18.89 19.56
CA TRP A 413 4.25 -19.79 19.27
C TRP A 413 5.44 -19.49 20.19
N PHE A 414 6.34 -20.46 20.35
CA PHE A 414 7.59 -20.32 21.12
C PHE A 414 7.40 -20.00 22.63
N LEU A 415 6.21 -20.21 23.18
CA LEU A 415 6.03 -20.17 24.63
C LEU A 415 6.44 -21.52 25.19
N ARG A 416 7.43 -21.54 26.09
CA ARG A 416 7.70 -22.74 26.90
C ARG A 416 6.51 -22.95 27.83
N PRO A 417 5.94 -24.19 27.92
CA PRO A 417 5.06 -24.52 29.02
C PRO A 417 5.82 -24.22 30.32
N LYS A 418 5.19 -23.56 31.26
CA LYS A 418 5.71 -23.56 32.63
C LYS A 418 5.55 -25.01 33.09
N ASP A 419 6.68 -25.67 33.33
CA ASP A 419 6.68 -26.92 34.07
C ASP A 419 6.02 -26.62 35.42
N GLU A 420 4.88 -27.30 35.69
CA GLU A 420 4.19 -27.27 36.99
C GLU A 420 4.99 -27.96 38.04
#